data_78271992da184c5944b96ae817ff5e23
#
_entry.id   78271992da184c5944b96ae817ff5e23
#
_cell.length_a   1.000
_cell.length_b   1.000
_cell.length_c   1.000
_cell.angle_alpha   90.00
_cell.angle_beta   90.00
_cell.angle_gamma   90.00
#
_symmetry.space_group_name_H-M   'P 1'
#
loop_
_entity.id
_entity.type
_entity.pdbx_description
1 polymer ?
#
loop_
_entity_poly.entity_id
_entity_poly.type
_entity_poly.pdbx_seq_one_letter_code
_entity_poly.pdbx_strand_id
1 'polypeptide(L)'
;FGEQAVLCGGIVELVKTNTSNVMSKLTKNKKLALAKIEGGKVYSIDEAAQLVKEITFTKFDASVDMDVRLGVDPRKANQMVRGVCTLPHGTGKQVRVLVLCTPDKVEEAKAAGADYVGLDEYIEKLKGGWTDIDIIITMPSVMGKVGALGRILGPRGLMPNPKSGTVTPEIGKAVTEVKAGKIDFKVDKFGIIHASIGKVTFEPNKIMENAREFLNVINKLKPAAAKGTYIKSVYLSSTMSPGIQVDQKTLLD
;
A
#
# COMPACT_ATOMS: atom_id res chain seq x y z
N PHE A 1 -2.37 49.87 -22.53
CA PHE A 1 -2.05 49.31 -21.18
C PHE A 1 -3.32 48.93 -20.35
N GLY A 2 -4.50 48.75 -20.99
CA GLY A 2 -5.75 48.49 -20.26
C GLY A 2 -6.47 47.20 -20.60
N GLU A 3 -6.08 46.45 -21.63
CA GLU A 3 -6.88 45.31 -22.13
C GLU A 3 -6.41 43.92 -21.71
N GLN A 4 -5.21 43.77 -21.14
CA GLN A 4 -4.71 42.45 -20.72
C GLN A 4 -5.18 42.02 -19.33
N ALA A 5 -5.68 42.91 -18.48
CA ALA A 5 -6.14 42.56 -17.13
C ALA A 5 -7.55 41.95 -17.09
N VAL A 6 -8.39 42.19 -18.11
CA VAL A 6 -9.78 41.69 -18.15
C VAL A 6 -9.85 40.23 -18.61
N LEU A 7 -8.90 39.78 -19.44
CA LEU A 7 -8.85 38.40 -19.94
C LEU A 7 -8.43 37.36 -18.87
N CYS A 8 -7.61 37.78 -17.89
CA CYS A 8 -7.20 36.86 -16.81
C CYS A 8 -8.32 36.57 -15.80
N GLY A 9 -9.21 37.55 -15.54
CA GLY A 9 -10.34 37.37 -14.60
C GLY A 9 -11.41 36.41 -15.13
N GLY A 10 -11.71 36.45 -16.40
CA GLY A 10 -12.73 35.61 -17.04
C GLY A 10 -12.36 34.14 -17.13
N ILE A 11 -11.08 33.82 -17.33
CA ILE A 11 -10.59 32.42 -17.39
C ILE A 11 -10.62 31.77 -16.01
N VAL A 12 -10.33 32.49 -14.95
CA VAL A 12 -10.37 31.98 -13.58
C VAL A 12 -11.80 31.70 -13.11
N GLU A 13 -12.78 32.50 -13.53
CA GLU A 13 -14.19 32.26 -13.22
C GLU A 13 -14.77 31.09 -14.02
N LEU A 14 -14.40 30.94 -15.30
CA LEU A 14 -14.82 29.80 -16.13
C LEU A 14 -14.27 28.46 -15.60
N VAL A 15 -13.06 28.43 -15.06
CA VAL A 15 -12.48 27.23 -14.45
C VAL A 15 -13.17 26.89 -13.13
N LYS A 16 -13.58 27.89 -12.34
CA LYS A 16 -14.35 27.66 -11.10
C LYS A 16 -15.78 27.18 -11.36
N THR A 17 -16.43 27.63 -12.39
CA THR A 17 -17.80 27.21 -12.72
C THR A 17 -17.87 25.83 -13.36
N ASN A 18 -16.85 25.41 -14.12
CA ASN A 18 -16.83 24.07 -14.71
C ASN A 18 -16.47 22.95 -13.72
N THR A 19 -15.75 23.23 -12.63
CA THR A 19 -15.45 22.22 -11.61
C THR A 19 -16.64 21.94 -10.67
N SER A 20 -17.61 22.85 -10.55
CA SER A 20 -18.79 22.67 -9.70
C SER A 20 -19.87 21.79 -10.33
N ASN A 21 -19.90 21.59 -11.64
CA ASN A 21 -20.96 20.87 -12.35
C ASN A 21 -20.69 19.38 -12.60
N VAL A 22 -19.48 18.87 -12.30
CA VAL A 22 -19.11 17.45 -12.53
C VAL A 22 -19.05 16.62 -11.25
N MET A 23 -19.19 17.24 -10.07
CA MET A 23 -19.19 16.48 -8.83
C MET A 23 -20.55 15.81 -8.58
N SER A 24 -20.59 14.49 -8.70
CA SER A 24 -21.71 13.67 -8.20
C SER A 24 -22.10 14.11 -6.79
N LYS A 25 -23.40 14.15 -6.48
CA LYS A 25 -23.88 14.54 -5.14
C LYS A 25 -23.20 13.71 -4.06
N LEU A 26 -22.43 14.37 -3.18
CA LEU A 26 -21.76 13.72 -2.06
C LEU A 26 -22.80 13.08 -1.13
N THR A 27 -22.50 11.85 -0.68
CA THR A 27 -23.33 11.15 0.31
C THR A 27 -23.34 11.91 1.65
N LYS A 28 -24.39 11.71 2.46
CA LYS A 28 -24.51 12.36 3.78
C LYS A 28 -23.27 12.11 4.66
N ASN A 29 -22.83 10.86 4.75
CA ASN A 29 -21.66 10.48 5.56
C ASN A 29 -20.37 11.14 5.07
N LYS A 30 -20.17 11.22 3.74
CA LYS A 30 -18.99 11.88 3.18
C LYS A 30 -18.99 13.39 3.44
N LYS A 31 -20.17 14.03 3.46
CA LYS A 31 -20.28 15.44 3.84
C LYS A 31 -19.92 15.67 5.31
N LEU A 32 -20.39 14.80 6.21
CA LEU A 32 -20.04 14.87 7.64
C LEU A 32 -18.55 14.64 7.88
N ALA A 33 -17.94 13.69 7.16
CA ALA A 33 -16.50 13.45 7.26
C ALA A 33 -15.69 14.64 6.74
N LEU A 34 -16.09 15.23 5.61
CA LEU A 34 -15.41 16.41 5.04
C LEU A 34 -15.58 17.67 5.93
N ALA A 35 -16.69 17.80 6.65
CA ALA A 35 -16.89 18.92 7.56
C ALA A 35 -15.93 18.92 8.77
N LYS A 36 -15.36 17.77 9.11
CA LYS A 36 -14.35 17.61 10.17
C LYS A 36 -12.92 17.91 9.69
N ILE A 37 -12.70 17.97 8.37
CA ILE A 37 -11.39 18.24 7.76
C ILE A 37 -11.38 19.69 7.28
N GLU A 38 -10.44 20.47 7.78
CA GLU A 38 -10.22 21.83 7.27
C GLU A 38 -9.53 21.77 5.90
N GLY A 39 -10.19 22.29 4.87
CA GLY A 39 -9.67 22.25 3.50
C GLY A 39 -8.33 23.02 3.38
N GLY A 40 -7.30 22.33 2.87
CA GLY A 40 -5.97 22.94 2.66
C GLY A 40 -5.05 22.95 3.89
N LYS A 41 -5.50 22.47 5.06
CA LYS A 41 -4.65 22.29 6.23
C LYS A 41 -3.81 21.01 6.08
N VAL A 42 -2.55 21.13 6.42
CA VAL A 42 -1.62 20.00 6.55
C VAL A 42 -1.54 19.64 8.02
N TYR A 43 -1.85 18.39 8.35
CA TYR A 43 -1.93 17.90 9.72
C TYR A 43 -0.62 17.23 10.15
N SER A 44 -0.32 17.25 11.43
CA SER A 44 0.72 16.40 11.99
C SER A 44 0.29 14.93 11.91
N ILE A 45 1.24 13.99 11.99
CA ILE A 45 0.91 12.56 11.93
C ILE A 45 0.00 12.13 13.10
N ASP A 46 0.22 12.71 14.28
CA ASP A 46 -0.54 12.41 15.49
C ASP A 46 -1.99 12.86 15.35
N GLU A 47 -2.21 14.10 14.89
CA GLU A 47 -3.53 14.63 14.60
C GLU A 47 -4.22 13.85 13.47
N ALA A 48 -3.48 13.50 12.41
CA ALA A 48 -4.02 12.75 11.28
C ALA A 48 -4.47 11.34 11.68
N ALA A 49 -3.70 10.63 12.53
CA ALA A 49 -4.06 9.31 13.03
C ALA A 49 -5.33 9.33 13.90
N GLN A 50 -5.52 10.36 14.70
CA GLN A 50 -6.76 10.56 15.49
C GLN A 50 -7.94 10.90 14.58
N LEU A 51 -7.77 11.86 13.67
CA LEU A 51 -8.80 12.30 12.73
C LEU A 51 -9.27 11.15 11.82
N VAL A 52 -8.38 10.28 11.35
CA VAL A 52 -8.78 9.12 10.52
C VAL A 52 -9.77 8.24 11.27
N LYS A 53 -9.59 8.03 12.57
CA LYS A 53 -10.53 7.25 13.39
C LYS A 53 -11.87 7.96 13.54
N GLU A 54 -11.87 9.28 13.75
CA GLU A 54 -13.08 10.09 13.95
C GLU A 54 -13.92 10.24 12.69
N ILE A 55 -13.28 10.30 11.50
CA ILE A 55 -13.99 10.46 10.23
C ILE A 55 -14.45 9.13 9.63
N THR A 56 -13.99 8.02 10.18
CA THR A 56 -14.39 6.69 9.71
C THR A 56 -15.83 6.43 10.10
N PHE A 57 -16.66 6.15 9.11
CA PHE A 57 -18.11 5.90 9.28
C PHE A 57 -18.51 4.47 8.90
N THR A 58 -17.56 3.61 8.62
CA THR A 58 -17.81 2.21 8.26
C THR A 58 -18.18 1.38 9.49
N LYS A 59 -19.07 0.39 9.31
CA LYS A 59 -19.48 -0.53 10.38
C LYS A 59 -18.56 -1.74 10.53
N PHE A 60 -17.63 -1.90 9.61
CA PHE A 60 -16.60 -2.97 9.63
C PHE A 60 -15.25 -2.37 10.00
N ASP A 61 -14.31 -3.21 10.38
CA ASP A 61 -12.95 -2.81 10.69
C ASP A 61 -12.21 -2.37 9.41
N ALA A 62 -12.23 -1.07 9.16
CA ALA A 62 -11.65 -0.48 7.96
C ALA A 62 -10.12 -0.51 7.99
N SER A 63 -9.51 -0.70 6.83
CA SER A 63 -8.07 -0.52 6.70
C SER A 63 -7.71 0.96 6.71
N VAL A 64 -6.57 1.27 7.29
CA VAL A 64 -5.93 2.59 7.20
C VAL A 64 -4.85 2.50 6.14
N ASP A 65 -5.03 3.30 5.09
CA ASP A 65 -4.16 3.29 3.93
C ASP A 65 -3.36 4.59 3.88
N MET A 66 -2.10 4.47 3.47
CA MET A 66 -1.18 5.58 3.30
C MET A 66 -0.80 5.70 1.83
N ASP A 67 -1.02 6.88 1.29
CA ASP A 67 -0.73 7.22 -0.10
C ASP A 67 0.42 8.22 -0.15
N VAL A 68 1.54 7.82 -0.76
CA VAL A 68 2.74 8.64 -0.87
C VAL A 68 2.99 8.99 -2.32
N ARG A 69 2.86 10.27 -2.67
CA ARG A 69 3.20 10.77 -3.99
C ARG A 69 4.68 11.10 -4.08
N LEU A 70 5.37 10.42 -4.98
CA LEU A 70 6.79 10.61 -5.22
C LEU A 70 7.07 11.52 -6.43
N GLY A 71 8.26 12.11 -6.43
CA GLY A 71 8.80 12.90 -7.54
C GLY A 71 9.59 12.07 -8.54
N VAL A 72 9.11 10.85 -8.87
CA VAL A 72 9.75 9.93 -9.81
C VAL A 72 8.92 9.75 -11.07
N ASP A 73 9.58 9.39 -12.17
CA ASP A 73 8.92 9.01 -13.43
C ASP A 73 8.88 7.47 -13.51
N PRO A 74 7.72 6.84 -13.28
CA PRO A 74 7.59 5.37 -13.27
C PRO A 74 7.77 4.73 -14.66
N ARG A 75 7.79 5.53 -15.73
CA ARG A 75 8.06 5.05 -17.10
C ARG A 75 9.52 4.66 -17.29
N LYS A 76 10.41 5.24 -16.48
CA LYS A 76 11.85 4.97 -16.52
C LYS A 76 12.19 3.83 -15.56
N ALA A 77 12.78 2.77 -16.07
CA ALA A 77 13.12 1.58 -15.26
C ALA A 77 14.06 1.89 -14.09
N ASN A 78 14.94 2.89 -14.24
CA ASN A 78 15.88 3.35 -13.21
C ASN A 78 15.25 4.24 -12.13
N GLN A 79 14.00 4.64 -12.30
CA GLN A 79 13.24 5.44 -11.32
C GLN A 79 12.06 4.66 -10.71
N MET A 80 11.91 3.40 -11.08
CA MET A 80 10.86 2.55 -10.53
C MET A 80 11.22 2.14 -9.10
N VAL A 81 10.47 2.66 -8.13
CA VAL A 81 10.60 2.29 -6.72
C VAL A 81 9.71 1.08 -6.42
N ARG A 82 10.31 0.05 -5.88
CA ARG A 82 9.64 -1.15 -5.39
C ARG A 82 10.43 -1.68 -4.21
N GLY A 83 9.73 -2.10 -3.17
CA GLY A 83 10.38 -2.65 -1.99
C GLY A 83 9.43 -3.41 -1.10
N VAL A 84 9.95 -3.81 0.04
CA VAL A 84 9.21 -4.43 1.12
C VAL A 84 9.45 -3.64 2.40
N CYS A 85 8.45 -3.58 3.24
CA CYS A 85 8.52 -2.98 4.55
C CYS A 85 7.93 -3.95 5.57
N THR A 86 8.60 -4.14 6.69
CA THR A 86 8.06 -4.88 7.82
C THR A 86 7.52 -3.87 8.83
N LEU A 87 6.22 -3.89 9.06
CA LEU A 87 5.58 -2.97 9.99
C LEU A 87 5.75 -3.48 11.42
N PRO A 88 6.16 -2.63 12.39
CA PRO A 88 6.40 -3.03 13.78
C PRO A 88 5.14 -3.59 14.45
N HIS A 89 3.96 -3.07 14.13
CA HIS A 89 2.68 -3.53 14.69
C HIS A 89 1.86 -4.39 13.71
N GLY A 90 2.47 -4.77 12.57
CA GLY A 90 1.77 -5.50 11.52
C GLY A 90 0.65 -4.71 10.84
N THR A 91 -0.10 -5.37 9.98
CA THR A 91 -1.23 -4.78 9.24
C THR A 91 -2.60 -5.03 9.90
N GLY A 92 -2.67 -5.90 10.92
CA GLY A 92 -3.93 -6.35 11.54
C GLY A 92 -4.78 -7.27 10.64
N LYS A 93 -4.25 -7.68 9.49
CA LYS A 93 -4.90 -8.66 8.62
C LYS A 93 -4.32 -10.04 8.88
N GLN A 94 -5.17 -11.04 9.08
CA GLN A 94 -4.75 -12.43 9.08
C GLN A 94 -4.48 -12.87 7.64
N VAL A 95 -3.21 -13.15 7.34
CA VAL A 95 -2.74 -13.51 6.00
C VAL A 95 -2.67 -15.03 5.89
N ARG A 96 -3.34 -15.59 4.88
CA ARG A 96 -3.25 -17.02 4.55
C ARG A 96 -2.06 -17.27 3.65
N VAL A 97 -1.07 -17.99 4.16
CA VAL A 97 0.21 -18.24 3.49
C VAL A 97 0.26 -19.64 2.92
N LEU A 98 0.46 -19.73 1.60
CA LEU A 98 0.78 -20.97 0.91
C LEU A 98 2.29 -21.05 0.69
N VAL A 99 2.89 -22.16 1.11
CA VAL A 99 4.31 -22.44 0.87
C VAL A 99 4.46 -23.57 -0.15
N LEU A 100 5.13 -23.26 -1.26
CA LEU A 100 5.48 -24.22 -2.29
C LEU A 100 6.96 -24.62 -2.13
N CYS A 101 7.21 -25.79 -1.54
CA CYS A 101 8.54 -26.27 -1.21
C CYS A 101 8.73 -27.74 -1.58
N THR A 102 9.99 -28.18 -1.54
CA THR A 102 10.35 -29.61 -1.63
C THR A 102 9.95 -30.32 -0.33
N PRO A 103 9.76 -31.66 -0.35
CA PRO A 103 9.38 -32.45 0.82
C PRO A 103 10.26 -32.22 2.04
N ASP A 104 11.56 -31.98 1.84
CA ASP A 104 12.56 -31.77 2.90
C ASP A 104 12.28 -30.53 3.76
N LYS A 105 11.58 -29.54 3.20
CA LYS A 105 11.28 -28.25 3.86
C LYS A 105 9.85 -28.11 4.37
N VAL A 106 9.05 -29.17 4.25
CA VAL A 106 7.63 -29.15 4.65
C VAL A 106 7.50 -29.00 6.18
N GLU A 107 8.34 -29.68 6.96
CA GLU A 107 8.32 -29.60 8.41
C GLU A 107 8.71 -28.20 8.91
N GLU A 108 9.74 -27.59 8.31
CA GLU A 108 10.17 -26.21 8.61
C GLU A 108 9.04 -25.19 8.33
N ALA A 109 8.36 -25.33 7.20
CA ALA A 109 7.26 -24.46 6.82
C ALA A 109 6.05 -24.60 7.76
N LYS A 110 5.72 -25.82 8.18
CA LYS A 110 4.64 -26.06 9.15
C LYS A 110 4.99 -25.52 10.53
N ALA A 111 6.22 -25.72 10.97
CA ALA A 111 6.72 -25.21 12.27
C ALA A 111 6.68 -23.68 12.31
N ALA A 112 6.95 -23.00 11.18
CA ALA A 112 6.84 -21.55 11.05
C ALA A 112 5.39 -21.03 10.98
N GLY A 113 4.39 -21.93 10.94
CA GLY A 113 2.99 -21.60 10.97
C GLY A 113 2.35 -21.31 9.61
N ALA A 114 2.88 -21.86 8.51
CA ALA A 114 2.23 -21.75 7.20
C ALA A 114 0.87 -22.47 7.21
N ASP A 115 -0.13 -21.84 6.55
CA ASP A 115 -1.50 -22.39 6.53
C ASP A 115 -1.62 -23.56 5.54
N TYR A 116 -0.92 -23.45 4.42
CA TYR A 116 -0.89 -24.48 3.38
C TYR A 116 0.57 -24.75 2.98
N VAL A 117 0.95 -26.04 2.97
CA VAL A 117 2.32 -26.45 2.62
C VAL A 117 2.25 -27.66 1.69
N GLY A 118 2.93 -27.59 0.55
CA GLY A 118 3.00 -28.71 -0.41
C GLY A 118 3.56 -28.24 -1.75
N LEU A 119 3.51 -29.10 -2.75
CA LEU A 119 4.00 -28.78 -4.08
C LEU A 119 2.97 -29.11 -5.18
N ASP A 120 2.99 -30.36 -5.65
CA ASP A 120 2.24 -30.72 -6.87
C ASP A 120 0.71 -30.68 -6.66
N GLU A 121 0.23 -31.05 -5.48
CA GLU A 121 -1.19 -30.97 -5.10
C GLU A 121 -1.74 -29.54 -5.20
N TYR A 122 -0.98 -28.56 -4.69
CA TYR A 122 -1.41 -27.16 -4.71
C TYR A 122 -1.22 -26.53 -6.09
N ILE A 123 -0.25 -26.99 -6.88
CA ILE A 123 -0.11 -26.58 -8.29
C ILE A 123 -1.35 -27.01 -9.09
N GLU A 124 -1.87 -28.21 -8.86
CA GLU A 124 -3.10 -28.68 -9.52
C GLU A 124 -4.34 -27.91 -9.05
N LYS A 125 -4.47 -27.67 -7.74
CA LYS A 125 -5.54 -26.84 -7.18
C LYS A 125 -5.53 -25.41 -7.76
N LEU A 126 -4.36 -24.81 -7.88
CA LEU A 126 -4.18 -23.47 -8.46
C LEU A 126 -4.53 -23.46 -9.96
N LYS A 127 -4.19 -24.53 -10.73
CA LYS A 127 -4.65 -24.69 -12.12
C LYS A 127 -6.18 -24.81 -12.20
N GLY A 128 -6.79 -25.46 -11.24
CA GLY A 128 -8.24 -25.56 -11.09
C GLY A 128 -8.95 -24.27 -10.69
N GLY A 129 -8.18 -23.19 -10.44
CA GLY A 129 -8.73 -21.87 -10.09
C GLY A 129 -8.88 -21.61 -8.59
N TRP A 130 -8.42 -22.50 -7.71
CA TRP A 130 -8.42 -22.23 -6.28
C TRP A 130 -7.40 -21.12 -5.94
N THR A 131 -7.86 -20.08 -5.29
CA THR A 131 -7.06 -18.88 -4.98
C THR A 131 -7.41 -18.27 -3.63
N ASP A 132 -7.89 -19.10 -2.68
CA ASP A 132 -8.22 -18.68 -1.32
C ASP A 132 -6.98 -18.48 -0.44
N ILE A 133 -5.97 -17.83 -1.00
CA ILE A 133 -4.68 -17.51 -0.40
C ILE A 133 -4.34 -16.05 -0.63
N ASP A 134 -3.61 -15.47 0.31
CA ASP A 134 -3.20 -14.07 0.24
C ASP A 134 -1.76 -13.91 -0.25
N ILE A 135 -0.85 -14.82 0.17
CA ILE A 135 0.57 -14.78 -0.23
C ILE A 135 1.07 -16.19 -0.55
N ILE A 136 1.89 -16.29 -1.60
CA ILE A 136 2.61 -17.52 -1.97
C ILE A 136 4.10 -17.32 -1.72
N ILE A 137 4.69 -18.21 -0.93
CA ILE A 137 6.13 -18.29 -0.72
C ILE A 137 6.65 -19.52 -1.45
N THR A 138 7.77 -19.40 -2.14
CA THR A 138 8.33 -20.51 -2.91
C THR A 138 9.85 -20.56 -2.81
N MET A 139 10.41 -21.73 -3.06
CA MET A 139 11.86 -21.90 -3.25
C MET A 139 12.27 -21.59 -4.67
N PRO A 140 13.51 -21.10 -4.89
CA PRO A 140 14.04 -20.88 -6.24
C PRO A 140 14.01 -22.14 -7.12
N SER A 141 14.27 -23.31 -6.55
CA SER A 141 14.25 -24.61 -7.23
C SER A 141 12.88 -24.99 -7.81
N VAL A 142 11.81 -24.55 -7.18
CA VAL A 142 10.41 -24.86 -7.54
C VAL A 142 9.84 -23.82 -8.50
N MET A 143 10.49 -22.66 -8.62
CA MET A 143 9.99 -21.52 -9.39
C MET A 143 9.68 -21.86 -10.86
N GLY A 144 10.43 -22.80 -11.47
CA GLY A 144 10.16 -23.27 -12.83
C GLY A 144 8.75 -23.88 -13.00
N LYS A 145 8.26 -24.66 -12.03
CA LYS A 145 6.91 -25.22 -12.02
C LYS A 145 5.86 -24.13 -11.77
N VAL A 146 6.13 -23.20 -10.86
CA VAL A 146 5.23 -22.09 -10.51
C VAL A 146 5.13 -21.08 -11.65
N GLY A 147 6.18 -20.90 -12.44
CA GLY A 147 6.20 -20.02 -13.61
C GLY A 147 5.11 -20.34 -14.64
N ALA A 148 4.75 -21.62 -14.80
CA ALA A 148 3.67 -22.05 -15.67
C ALA A 148 2.28 -21.51 -15.22
N LEU A 149 2.14 -21.18 -13.92
CA LEU A 149 0.91 -20.60 -13.34
C LEU A 149 0.83 -19.08 -13.48
N GLY A 150 1.81 -18.44 -14.08
CA GLY A 150 1.91 -16.97 -14.18
C GLY A 150 0.69 -16.32 -14.81
N ARG A 151 -0.01 -17.00 -15.73
CA ARG A 151 -1.26 -16.51 -16.35
C ARG A 151 -2.42 -16.42 -15.35
N ILE A 152 -2.43 -17.25 -14.30
CA ILE A 152 -3.48 -17.31 -13.26
C ILE A 152 -3.10 -16.41 -12.10
N LEU A 153 -1.87 -16.53 -11.61
CA LEU A 153 -1.38 -15.82 -10.42
C LEU A 153 -1.00 -14.36 -10.70
N GLY A 154 -0.53 -14.04 -11.91
CA GLY A 154 -0.09 -12.71 -12.29
C GLY A 154 -1.17 -11.64 -12.14
N PRO A 155 -2.36 -11.78 -12.77
CA PRO A 155 -3.43 -10.79 -12.67
C PRO A 155 -3.96 -10.58 -11.24
N ARG A 156 -3.82 -11.61 -10.38
CA ARG A 156 -4.25 -11.56 -8.98
C ARG A 156 -3.18 -11.03 -8.01
N GLY A 157 -1.99 -10.74 -8.50
CA GLY A 157 -0.89 -10.27 -7.67
C GLY A 157 -0.25 -11.34 -6.78
N LEU A 158 -0.63 -12.62 -6.93
CA LEU A 158 -0.15 -13.74 -6.11
C LEU A 158 1.17 -14.34 -6.59
N MET A 159 1.73 -13.84 -7.71
CA MET A 159 2.96 -14.39 -8.29
C MET A 159 4.16 -14.13 -7.39
N PRO A 160 4.86 -15.17 -6.91
CA PRO A 160 6.05 -14.99 -6.09
C PRO A 160 7.13 -14.20 -6.83
N ASN A 161 7.85 -13.33 -6.11
CA ASN A 161 8.89 -12.49 -6.69
C ASN A 161 10.10 -12.41 -5.74
N PRO A 162 11.34 -12.61 -6.27
CA PRO A 162 12.55 -12.46 -5.46
C PRO A 162 12.70 -11.07 -4.82
N LYS A 163 12.24 -10.01 -5.51
CA LYS A 163 12.34 -8.63 -5.00
C LYS A 163 11.42 -8.35 -3.83
N SER A 164 10.31 -9.08 -3.69
CA SER A 164 9.42 -9.00 -2.53
C SER A 164 9.79 -10.00 -1.41
N GLY A 165 10.90 -10.75 -1.60
CA GLY A 165 11.34 -11.73 -0.62
C GLY A 165 10.44 -12.97 -0.48
N THR A 166 9.50 -13.17 -1.43
CA THR A 166 8.62 -14.34 -1.46
C THR A 166 9.22 -15.54 -2.17
N VAL A 167 10.40 -15.38 -2.79
CA VAL A 167 11.23 -16.46 -3.35
C VAL A 167 12.52 -16.52 -2.56
N THR A 168 12.63 -17.46 -1.63
CA THR A 168 13.77 -17.59 -0.73
C THR A 168 14.04 -19.06 -0.38
N PRO A 169 15.30 -19.45 -0.12
CA PRO A 169 15.63 -20.75 0.43
C PRO A 169 15.29 -20.88 1.93
N GLU A 170 15.19 -19.74 2.66
CA GLU A 170 14.87 -19.69 4.09
C GLU A 170 13.36 -19.52 4.30
N ILE A 171 12.63 -20.61 4.18
CA ILE A 171 11.15 -20.58 4.21
C ILE A 171 10.63 -20.16 5.58
N GLY A 172 11.20 -20.71 6.66
CA GLY A 172 10.75 -20.44 8.02
C GLY A 172 10.76 -18.95 8.36
N LYS A 173 11.87 -18.26 8.06
CA LYS A 173 11.99 -16.81 8.27
C LYS A 173 10.99 -16.02 7.42
N ALA A 174 10.84 -16.39 6.15
CA ALA A 174 9.92 -15.69 5.26
C ALA A 174 8.46 -15.79 5.73
N VAL A 175 8.03 -16.96 6.22
CA VAL A 175 6.68 -17.15 6.75
C VAL A 175 6.47 -16.31 8.01
N THR A 176 7.42 -16.31 8.94
CA THR A 176 7.32 -15.50 10.17
C THR A 176 7.30 -13.99 9.87
N GLU A 177 8.12 -13.50 8.95
CA GLU A 177 8.12 -12.09 8.53
C GLU A 177 6.80 -11.69 7.88
N VAL A 178 6.24 -12.52 6.99
CA VAL A 178 4.96 -12.28 6.34
C VAL A 178 3.82 -12.23 7.36
N LYS A 179 3.81 -13.15 8.33
CA LYS A 179 2.82 -13.15 9.42
C LYS A 179 3.03 -12.00 10.41
N ALA A 180 4.25 -11.53 10.57
CA ALA A 180 4.57 -10.34 11.38
C ALA A 180 4.11 -9.02 10.73
N GLY A 181 3.67 -9.03 9.45
CA GLY A 181 3.15 -7.84 8.77
C GLY A 181 4.10 -7.24 7.75
N LYS A 182 4.86 -8.07 7.07
CA LYS A 182 5.65 -7.66 5.90
C LYS A 182 4.71 -7.33 4.74
N ILE A 183 4.79 -6.09 4.25
CA ILE A 183 4.05 -5.62 3.08
C ILE A 183 5.00 -5.38 1.92
N ASP A 184 4.57 -5.65 0.70
CA ASP A 184 5.25 -5.22 -0.50
C ASP A 184 4.56 -3.99 -1.10
N PHE A 185 5.34 -3.11 -1.70
CA PHE A 185 4.82 -1.91 -2.34
C PHE A 185 5.54 -1.64 -3.66
N LYS A 186 4.83 -0.99 -4.55
CA LYS A 186 5.32 -0.60 -5.87
C LYS A 186 4.72 0.74 -6.26
N VAL A 187 5.51 1.57 -6.91
CA VAL A 187 5.04 2.83 -7.51
C VAL A 187 4.08 2.53 -8.66
N ASP A 188 2.94 3.21 -8.66
CA ASP A 188 1.96 3.19 -9.74
C ASP A 188 2.40 4.07 -10.92
N LYS A 189 1.64 4.02 -12.02
CA LYS A 189 1.89 4.79 -13.27
C LYS A 189 1.93 6.31 -13.05
N PHE A 190 1.33 6.80 -11.98
CA PHE A 190 1.28 8.21 -11.60
C PHE A 190 2.36 8.66 -10.60
N GLY A 191 3.26 7.76 -10.22
CA GLY A 191 4.30 8.05 -9.24
C GLY A 191 3.82 8.01 -7.79
N ILE A 192 2.73 7.28 -7.50
CA ILE A 192 2.15 7.15 -6.16
C ILE A 192 2.39 5.74 -5.64
N ILE A 193 2.69 5.63 -4.36
CA ILE A 193 2.73 4.37 -3.62
C ILE A 193 1.48 4.30 -2.75
N HIS A 194 0.79 3.18 -2.79
CA HIS A 194 -0.37 2.86 -1.97
C HIS A 194 -0.01 1.69 -1.06
N ALA A 195 -0.21 1.83 0.24
CA ALA A 195 0.04 0.77 1.21
C ALA A 195 -0.94 0.83 2.38
N SER A 196 -1.43 -0.33 2.80
CA SER A 196 -2.21 -0.45 4.02
C SER A 196 -1.27 -0.58 5.21
N ILE A 197 -1.33 0.36 6.14
CA ILE A 197 -0.44 0.45 7.31
C ILE A 197 -1.08 -0.04 8.60
N GLY A 198 -2.37 -0.38 8.58
CA GLY A 198 -3.06 -0.90 9.76
C GLY A 198 -4.57 -0.92 9.63
N LYS A 199 -5.22 -1.03 10.77
CA LYS A 199 -6.67 -1.03 10.93
C LYS A 199 -7.12 0.14 11.79
N VAL A 200 -8.37 0.58 11.61
CA VAL A 200 -8.97 1.67 12.42
C VAL A 200 -9.09 1.27 13.90
N THR A 201 -9.18 -0.02 14.19
CA THR A 201 -9.17 -0.56 15.56
C THR A 201 -7.84 -0.36 16.27
N PHE A 202 -6.74 -0.14 15.56
CA PHE A 202 -5.44 0.11 16.16
C PHE A 202 -5.44 1.42 16.96
N GLU A 203 -4.60 1.47 17.99
CA GLU A 203 -4.31 2.72 18.69
C GLU A 203 -3.64 3.73 17.75
N PRO A 204 -3.90 5.04 17.90
CA PRO A 204 -3.28 6.07 17.05
C PRO A 204 -1.75 5.97 17.02
N ASN A 205 -1.12 5.68 18.17
CA ASN A 205 0.34 5.53 18.29
C ASN A 205 0.89 4.41 17.40
N LYS A 206 0.18 3.27 17.31
CA LYS A 206 0.59 2.15 16.44
C LYS A 206 0.50 2.50 14.96
N ILE A 207 -0.53 3.27 14.59
CA ILE A 207 -0.68 3.76 13.21
C ILE A 207 0.45 4.72 12.87
N MET A 208 0.81 5.61 13.80
CA MET A 208 1.90 6.57 13.65
C MET A 208 3.26 5.87 13.49
N GLU A 209 3.59 4.90 14.35
CA GLU A 209 4.85 4.16 14.27
C GLU A 209 4.97 3.37 12.95
N ASN A 210 3.88 2.71 12.53
CA ASN A 210 3.83 2.03 11.24
C ASN A 210 4.02 3.02 10.07
N ALA A 211 3.40 4.20 10.12
CA ALA A 211 3.54 5.23 9.10
C ALA A 211 4.97 5.78 9.02
N ARG A 212 5.60 6.03 10.17
CA ARG A 212 7.01 6.48 10.24
C ARG A 212 7.95 5.45 9.62
N GLU A 213 7.83 4.18 10.03
CA GLU A 213 8.70 3.13 9.49
C GLU A 213 8.51 2.95 7.98
N PHE A 214 7.27 3.01 7.51
CA PHE A 214 6.98 2.93 6.08
C PHE A 214 7.66 4.05 5.28
N LEU A 215 7.57 5.30 5.76
CA LEU A 215 8.24 6.44 5.11
C LEU A 215 9.76 6.37 5.18
N ASN A 216 10.31 5.88 6.30
CA ASN A 216 11.75 5.67 6.44
C ASN A 216 12.27 4.67 5.40
N VAL A 217 11.54 3.58 5.17
CA VAL A 217 11.88 2.59 4.14
C VAL A 217 11.80 3.21 2.74
N ILE A 218 10.75 3.99 2.44
CA ILE A 218 10.64 4.69 1.16
C ILE A 218 11.81 5.64 0.93
N ASN A 219 12.21 6.40 1.95
CA ASN A 219 13.34 7.32 1.88
C ASN A 219 14.67 6.61 1.62
N LYS A 220 14.90 5.47 2.28
CA LYS A 220 16.10 4.62 2.04
C LYS A 220 16.16 4.08 0.61
N LEU A 221 15.00 3.86 -0.02
CA LEU A 221 14.89 3.35 -1.39
C LEU A 221 14.92 4.45 -2.47
N LYS A 222 15.25 5.69 -2.12
CA LYS A 222 15.34 6.80 -3.07
C LYS A 222 16.32 6.47 -4.21
N PRO A 223 15.87 6.46 -5.49
CA PRO A 223 16.77 6.23 -6.61
C PRO A 223 17.74 7.41 -6.80
N ALA A 224 19.00 7.13 -7.12
CA ALA A 224 20.00 8.16 -7.45
C ALA A 224 19.57 9.04 -8.64
N ALA A 225 18.78 8.49 -9.55
CA ALA A 225 18.24 9.20 -10.71
C ALA A 225 17.08 10.16 -10.39
N ALA A 226 16.55 10.15 -9.17
CA ALA A 226 15.47 11.04 -8.76
C ALA A 226 16.02 12.45 -8.45
N LYS A 227 15.66 13.44 -9.28
CA LYS A 227 16.05 14.83 -9.12
C LYS A 227 14.93 15.63 -8.43
N GLY A 228 15.30 16.59 -7.60
CA GLY A 228 14.37 17.47 -6.90
C GLY A 228 13.73 16.84 -5.66
N THR A 229 12.52 17.32 -5.29
CA THR A 229 11.78 16.84 -4.11
C THR A 229 11.29 15.42 -4.34
N TYR A 230 11.76 14.48 -3.51
CA TYR A 230 11.45 13.06 -3.65
C TYR A 230 10.02 12.73 -3.20
N ILE A 231 9.67 13.09 -1.98
CA ILE A 231 8.29 12.96 -1.48
C ILE A 231 7.58 14.29 -1.75
N LYS A 232 6.50 14.26 -2.52
CA LYS A 232 5.71 15.47 -2.86
C LYS A 232 4.55 15.71 -1.92
N SER A 233 3.84 14.67 -1.57
CA SER A 233 2.71 14.73 -0.64
C SER A 233 2.43 13.35 -0.04
N VAL A 234 1.94 13.35 1.19
CA VAL A 234 1.54 12.16 1.93
C VAL A 234 0.10 12.34 2.35
N TYR A 235 -0.72 11.32 2.13
CA TYR A 235 -2.11 11.28 2.56
C TYR A 235 -2.36 10.04 3.39
N LEU A 236 -3.17 10.20 4.41
CA LEU A 236 -3.68 9.11 5.25
C LEU A 236 -5.19 9.04 5.08
N SER A 237 -5.72 7.85 4.84
CA SER A 237 -7.15 7.64 4.64
C SER A 237 -7.59 6.33 5.27
N SER A 238 -8.88 6.21 5.58
CA SER A 238 -9.50 4.92 5.87
C SER A 238 -10.40 4.50 4.72
N THR A 239 -10.78 3.24 4.69
CA THR A 239 -11.67 2.71 3.66
C THR A 239 -12.93 3.59 3.56
N MET A 240 -13.21 4.13 2.37
CA MET A 240 -14.32 5.04 2.03
C MET A 240 -14.27 6.44 2.65
N SER A 241 -13.30 6.79 3.49
CA SER A 241 -13.15 8.14 4.04
C SER A 241 -12.40 9.07 3.07
N PRO A 242 -12.52 10.40 3.22
CA PRO A 242 -11.64 11.33 2.51
C PRO A 242 -10.20 11.21 3.02
N GLY A 243 -9.22 11.52 2.16
CA GLY A 243 -7.81 11.55 2.51
C GLY A 243 -7.44 12.80 3.31
N ILE A 244 -6.62 12.63 4.34
CA ILE A 244 -6.05 13.69 5.17
C ILE A 244 -4.61 13.92 4.74
N GLN A 245 -4.26 15.16 4.42
CA GLN A 245 -2.89 15.51 4.07
C GLN A 245 -2.03 15.62 5.32
N VAL A 246 -0.87 14.92 5.30
CA VAL A 246 0.06 14.85 6.43
C VAL A 246 1.33 15.62 6.11
N ASP A 247 1.89 16.31 7.10
CA ASP A 247 3.16 17.00 6.96
C ASP A 247 4.31 15.99 6.91
N GLN A 248 5.14 16.15 5.87
CA GLN A 248 6.30 15.29 5.66
C GLN A 248 7.41 15.53 6.69
N LYS A 249 7.52 16.74 7.24
CA LYS A 249 8.57 17.11 8.19
C LYS A 249 8.37 16.38 9.52
N THR A 250 7.15 16.35 10.01
CA THR A 250 6.80 15.67 11.28
C THR A 250 6.94 14.15 11.25
N LEU A 251 7.14 13.59 10.06
CA LEU A 251 7.28 12.13 9.87
C LEU A 251 8.73 11.67 9.79
N LEU A 252 9.67 12.59 9.50
CA LEU A 252 11.09 12.28 9.31
C LEU A 252 11.95 12.65 10.54
N ASP A 253 11.36 13.37 11.48
CA ASP A 253 11.90 13.65 12.80
C ASP A 253 11.52 12.54 13.79
#